data_88bf7b5e2e63bb6cc27c61c271086ac2
#
_entry.id   88bf7b5e2e63bb6cc27c61c271086ac2
#
_cell.length_a   1.000
_cell.length_b   1.000
_cell.length_c   1.000
_cell.angle_alpha   90.00
_cell.angle_beta   90.00
_cell.angle_gamma   90.00
#
_symmetry.space_group_name_H-M   'P 1'
#
loop_
_entity.id
_entity.type
_entity.pdbx_description
1 polymer ?
#
loop_
_entity_poly.entity_id
_entity_poly.type
_entity_poly.pdbx_seq_one_letter_code
_entity_poly.pdbx_strand_id
1 'polypeptide(L)'
;MDRQPTAVVVGGGIAGLAAATGLAERGVAVTLVEAAPRLGGRVRAWPVQADGSATTMSRGFHAFFRQYYNLRALLRRTDPTLSRLRAVRDYPLVLAGGHTDSFAGLPTRPPLNLMAFVARSPTFTLRDLARVNADAALALLDVSFPRTYEDYAGRSAAEVLDELRFPDGARHLALEVFARSFFADPREFSGGELVAMFHTYFLGSAEGLLFDVPYDDYDTALWAPLGRHLESLGVRVVMPVKATALEDRRERVGVGLEDGATVEADVVVLATDQEPLQGLVASAEWLGNEPWRMRVAERRTAPAFAVWRLWFDRPVREGTPPFLATSGFGPLDNVSAVHRFEAGAARWARTRRGSVVELHAYALPDGTDEAALRVELRNQLRELHPEVDRATVVHEEWLVRDDCPLIGTEPWADRPEVRTPDLRVTLAGDGIRCDYPVALMERAATTGWMAANAHLARWGLRGHELWTVPMDGRHRVVPHLRRALSSSRLTLS
;
A
#
# COMPACT_ATOMS: atom_id res chain seq x y z
N MET A 1 10.29 -38.35 2.74
CA MET A 1 10.94 -37.22 2.00
C MET A 1 12.36 -37.14 2.53
N ASP A 2 13.31 -37.65 1.75
CA ASP A 2 14.71 -37.78 2.22
C ASP A 2 15.52 -36.46 2.20
N ARG A 3 14.98 -35.39 1.67
CA ARG A 3 15.67 -34.09 1.58
C ARG A 3 14.77 -32.94 2.00
N GLN A 4 15.30 -32.03 2.83
CA GLN A 4 14.61 -30.79 3.21
C GLN A 4 14.32 -29.94 1.96
N PRO A 5 13.08 -29.48 1.73
CA PRO A 5 12.76 -28.57 0.63
C PRO A 5 13.54 -27.26 0.74
N THR A 6 13.90 -26.68 -0.41
CA THR A 6 14.64 -25.43 -0.50
C THR A 6 13.87 -24.37 -1.28
N ALA A 7 13.98 -23.12 -0.88
CA ALA A 7 13.35 -21.99 -1.57
C ALA A 7 14.30 -20.79 -1.65
N VAL A 8 14.25 -20.07 -2.77
CA VAL A 8 14.81 -18.72 -2.88
C VAL A 8 13.65 -17.74 -2.94
N VAL A 9 13.70 -16.71 -2.09
CA VAL A 9 12.81 -15.56 -2.13
C VAL A 9 13.60 -14.36 -2.62
N VAL A 10 13.19 -13.76 -3.72
CA VAL A 10 13.85 -12.60 -4.32
C VAL A 10 13.05 -11.34 -3.98
N GLY A 11 13.66 -10.47 -3.17
CA GLY A 11 13.07 -9.25 -2.64
C GLY A 11 12.73 -9.32 -1.15
N GLY A 12 13.29 -8.42 -0.37
CA GLY A 12 13.10 -8.30 1.10
C GLY A 12 12.05 -7.27 1.51
N GLY A 13 11.08 -6.97 0.61
CA GLY A 13 9.88 -6.18 0.93
C GLY A 13 8.83 -6.99 1.69
N ILE A 14 7.68 -6.38 1.98
CA ILE A 14 6.59 -7.03 2.75
C ILE A 14 6.19 -8.39 2.16
N ALA A 15 6.05 -8.47 0.84
CA ALA A 15 5.66 -9.72 0.17
C ALA A 15 6.70 -10.83 0.35
N GLY A 16 7.98 -10.50 0.13
CA GLY A 16 9.07 -11.49 0.31
C GLY A 16 9.26 -11.88 1.76
N LEU A 17 9.14 -10.94 2.71
CA LEU A 17 9.20 -11.23 4.14
C LEU A 17 8.05 -12.15 4.58
N ALA A 18 6.83 -11.96 4.07
CA ALA A 18 5.71 -12.84 4.33
C ALA A 18 5.94 -14.24 3.73
N ALA A 19 6.44 -14.32 2.49
CA ALA A 19 6.75 -15.59 1.84
C ALA A 19 7.87 -16.35 2.56
N ALA A 20 8.97 -15.66 2.88
CA ALA A 20 10.10 -16.25 3.60
C ALA A 20 9.69 -16.78 4.99
N THR A 21 8.91 -15.99 5.73
CA THR A 21 8.36 -16.41 7.03
C THR A 21 7.49 -17.65 6.87
N GLY A 22 6.57 -17.62 5.90
CA GLY A 22 5.63 -18.72 5.68
C GLY A 22 6.32 -20.04 5.33
N LEU A 23 7.32 -20.00 4.49
CA LEU A 23 8.11 -21.16 4.11
C LEU A 23 8.97 -21.68 5.27
N ALA A 24 9.72 -20.77 5.92
CA ALA A 24 10.63 -21.14 7.00
C ALA A 24 9.92 -21.72 8.23
N GLU A 25 8.74 -21.18 8.61
CA GLU A 25 7.91 -21.72 9.70
C GLU A 25 7.41 -23.16 9.44
N ARG A 26 7.50 -23.64 8.21
CA ARG A 26 7.15 -25.01 7.81
C ARG A 26 8.36 -25.91 7.52
N GLY A 27 9.54 -25.46 7.91
CA GLY A 27 10.76 -26.24 7.81
C GLY A 27 11.41 -26.26 6.41
N VAL A 28 11.02 -25.33 5.53
CA VAL A 28 11.71 -25.12 4.24
C VAL A 28 13.00 -24.35 4.48
N ALA A 29 14.11 -24.78 3.87
CA ALA A 29 15.37 -24.04 3.91
C ALA A 29 15.27 -22.85 2.94
N VAL A 30 15.23 -21.64 3.46
CA VAL A 30 14.99 -20.41 2.69
C VAL A 30 16.27 -19.59 2.56
N THR A 31 16.54 -19.12 1.34
CA THR A 31 17.48 -18.03 1.08
C THR A 31 16.68 -16.81 0.61
N LEU A 32 16.78 -15.71 1.34
CA LEU A 32 16.20 -14.41 0.99
C LEU A 32 17.27 -13.53 0.35
N VAL A 33 17.05 -13.11 -0.90
CA VAL A 33 17.96 -12.23 -1.66
C VAL A 33 17.34 -10.83 -1.72
N GLU A 34 18.09 -9.81 -1.28
CA GLU A 34 17.65 -8.41 -1.26
C GLU A 34 18.71 -7.49 -1.86
N ALA A 35 18.32 -6.65 -2.82
CA ALA A 35 19.22 -5.73 -3.52
C ALA A 35 19.64 -4.53 -2.64
N ALA A 36 18.80 -4.10 -1.72
CA ALA A 36 19.09 -2.99 -0.82
C ALA A 36 19.87 -3.45 0.44
N PRO A 37 20.59 -2.55 1.10
CA PRO A 37 21.30 -2.88 2.35
C PRO A 37 20.37 -3.03 3.57
N ARG A 38 19.05 -2.96 3.37
CA ARG A 38 18.03 -3.06 4.42
C ARG A 38 16.76 -3.71 3.91
N LEU A 39 16.09 -4.46 4.79
CA LEU A 39 14.78 -5.05 4.53
C LEU A 39 13.67 -3.98 4.51
N GLY A 40 12.48 -4.37 4.06
CA GLY A 40 11.28 -3.55 4.07
C GLY A 40 10.86 -2.99 2.70
N GLY A 41 11.72 -3.10 1.68
CA GLY A 41 11.42 -2.66 0.31
C GLY A 41 10.99 -1.19 0.26
N ARG A 42 9.78 -0.91 -0.23
CA ARG A 42 9.23 0.46 -0.29
C ARG A 42 8.81 1.02 1.07
N VAL A 43 8.75 0.20 2.11
CA VAL A 43 8.48 0.63 3.50
C VAL A 43 9.77 0.58 4.34
N ARG A 44 10.93 0.86 3.76
CA ARG A 44 12.21 0.88 4.48
C ARG A 44 12.54 2.26 5.04
N ALA A 45 13.40 2.28 6.05
CA ALA A 45 14.05 3.46 6.58
C ALA A 45 15.58 3.33 6.50
N TRP A 46 16.27 4.46 6.49
CA TRP A 46 17.74 4.52 6.46
C TRP A 46 18.28 5.68 7.29
N PRO A 47 19.51 5.56 7.84
CA PRO A 47 20.11 6.61 8.64
C PRO A 47 20.51 7.82 7.79
N VAL A 48 20.32 9.01 8.36
CA VAL A 48 20.79 10.29 7.83
C VAL A 48 21.39 11.14 8.95
N GLN A 49 22.15 12.16 8.58
CA GLN A 49 22.74 13.11 9.53
C GLN A 49 22.04 14.46 9.39
N ALA A 50 21.26 14.86 10.37
CA ALA A 50 20.60 16.16 10.38
C ALA A 50 21.24 17.05 11.46
N ASP A 51 21.85 18.17 11.03
CA ASP A 51 22.53 19.13 11.90
C ASP A 51 23.49 18.44 12.90
N GLY A 52 24.36 17.54 12.37
CA GLY A 52 25.33 16.79 13.17
C GLY A 52 24.74 15.75 14.14
N SER A 53 23.47 15.43 14.03
CA SER A 53 22.79 14.40 14.84
C SER A 53 22.25 13.29 13.97
N ALA A 54 22.48 12.03 14.37
CA ALA A 54 21.93 10.88 13.69
C ALA A 54 20.40 10.84 13.82
N THR A 55 19.73 10.66 12.71
CA THR A 55 18.27 10.48 12.58
C THR A 55 17.97 9.56 11.41
N THR A 56 16.74 9.46 10.97
CA THR A 56 16.33 8.54 9.91
C THR A 56 15.50 9.24 8.85
N MET A 57 15.63 8.76 7.61
CA MET A 57 14.73 9.03 6.49
C MET A 57 14.00 7.76 6.10
N SER A 58 12.86 7.88 5.48
CA SER A 58 12.10 6.78 4.91
C SER A 58 11.55 7.15 3.53
N ARG A 59 10.85 6.22 2.88
CA ARG A 59 10.15 6.51 1.63
C ARG A 59 8.79 7.19 1.85
N GLY A 60 8.61 7.79 3.02
CA GLY A 60 7.43 8.54 3.38
C GLY A 60 6.49 7.80 4.32
N PHE A 61 5.44 8.50 4.67
CA PHE A 61 4.41 8.04 5.59
C PHE A 61 3.65 6.82 5.05
N HIS A 62 3.42 5.82 5.89
CA HIS A 62 2.60 4.66 5.59
C HIS A 62 1.58 4.41 6.71
N ALA A 63 0.32 4.30 6.34
CA ALA A 63 -0.79 4.03 7.25
C ALA A 63 -1.00 2.52 7.42
N PHE A 64 -0.85 2.01 8.63
CA PHE A 64 -1.10 0.60 8.96
C PHE A 64 -2.55 0.42 9.40
N PHE A 65 -3.44 0.24 8.44
CA PHE A 65 -4.85 0.07 8.73
C PHE A 65 -5.11 -1.22 9.52
N ARG A 66 -6.17 -1.22 10.34
CA ARG A 66 -6.50 -2.36 11.18
C ARG A 66 -7.04 -3.55 10.39
N GLN A 67 -7.58 -3.29 9.21
CA GLN A 67 -8.01 -4.27 8.21
C GLN A 67 -6.85 -5.01 7.53
N TYR A 68 -5.62 -4.62 7.74
CA TYR A 68 -4.44 -5.30 7.20
C TYR A 68 -4.13 -6.56 8.02
N TYR A 69 -5.03 -7.54 7.94
CA TYR A 69 -4.99 -8.74 8.80
C TYR A 69 -3.76 -9.60 8.56
N ASN A 70 -3.39 -9.81 7.28
CA ASN A 70 -2.26 -10.66 6.89
C ASN A 70 -0.91 -9.97 7.15
N LEU A 71 -0.82 -8.66 6.93
CA LEU A 71 0.34 -7.86 7.34
C LEU A 71 0.49 -7.87 8.87
N ARG A 72 -0.59 -7.64 9.60
CA ARG A 72 -0.58 -7.68 11.07
C ARG A 72 -0.23 -9.06 11.59
N ALA A 73 -0.65 -10.13 10.91
CA ALA A 73 -0.24 -11.50 11.25
C ALA A 73 1.28 -11.68 11.08
N LEU A 74 1.90 -11.11 10.04
CA LEU A 74 3.35 -11.09 9.87
C LEU A 74 4.03 -10.35 11.03
N LEU A 75 3.59 -9.14 11.35
CA LEU A 75 4.18 -8.32 12.42
C LEU A 75 4.06 -8.97 13.81
N ARG A 76 2.98 -9.72 14.07
CA ARG A 76 2.80 -10.46 15.33
C ARG A 76 3.84 -11.55 15.58
N ARG A 77 4.61 -11.98 14.59
CA ARG A 77 5.73 -12.91 14.77
C ARG A 77 6.79 -12.35 15.71
N THR A 78 6.96 -11.04 15.70
CA THR A 78 7.96 -10.34 16.53
C THR A 78 7.37 -9.42 17.60
N ASP A 79 6.10 -9.12 17.50
CA ASP A 79 5.35 -8.27 18.42
C ASP A 79 3.89 -8.78 18.54
N PRO A 80 3.62 -9.81 19.35
CA PRO A 80 2.32 -10.46 19.43
C PRO A 80 1.15 -9.52 19.74
N THR A 81 1.40 -8.46 20.50
CA THR A 81 0.40 -7.45 20.89
C THR A 81 0.32 -6.26 19.96
N LEU A 82 1.22 -6.16 18.96
CA LEU A 82 1.39 -5.00 18.09
C LEU A 82 1.66 -3.70 18.87
N SER A 83 2.37 -3.80 19.99
CA SER A 83 2.72 -2.65 20.85
C SER A 83 3.63 -1.64 20.18
N ARG A 84 4.31 -2.05 19.10
CA ARG A 84 5.15 -1.19 18.27
C ARG A 84 4.35 -0.36 17.26
N LEU A 85 3.04 -0.59 17.14
CA LEU A 85 2.13 0.24 16.38
C LEU A 85 1.33 1.14 17.34
N ARG A 86 1.31 2.44 17.07
CA ARG A 86 0.57 3.44 17.85
C ARG A 86 -0.64 3.90 17.06
N ALA A 87 -1.82 3.89 17.71
CA ALA A 87 -3.05 4.35 17.10
C ALA A 87 -2.99 5.87 16.84
N VAL A 88 -3.24 6.27 15.60
CA VAL A 88 -3.56 7.65 15.25
C VAL A 88 -5.02 7.89 15.64
N ARG A 89 -5.25 8.90 16.48
CA ARG A 89 -6.59 9.19 17.03
C ARG A 89 -7.48 9.94 16.07
N ASP A 90 -6.87 10.68 15.17
CA ASP A 90 -7.51 11.43 14.09
C ASP A 90 -6.52 11.71 12.98
N TYR A 91 -7.00 11.77 11.74
CA TYR A 91 -6.28 12.34 10.62
C TYR A 91 -7.23 13.28 9.87
N PRO A 92 -7.18 14.58 10.17
CA PRO A 92 -8.03 15.53 9.51
C PRO A 92 -7.71 15.62 8.02
N LEU A 93 -8.75 15.80 7.20
CA LEU A 93 -8.65 16.16 5.79
C LEU A 93 -9.05 17.63 5.62
N VAL A 94 -8.11 18.46 5.23
CA VAL A 94 -8.33 19.90 5.02
C VAL A 94 -8.52 20.17 3.54
N LEU A 95 -9.66 20.74 3.18
CA LEU A 95 -9.95 21.25 1.85
C LEU A 95 -9.54 22.73 1.77
N ALA A 96 -8.88 23.15 0.71
CA ALA A 96 -8.63 24.56 0.44
C ALA A 96 -9.94 25.32 0.40
N GLY A 97 -10.00 26.46 1.09
CA GLY A 97 -11.25 27.18 1.32
C GLY A 97 -11.88 26.97 2.70
N GLY A 98 -11.25 26.16 3.58
CA GLY A 98 -11.51 26.16 5.01
C GLY A 98 -12.41 25.04 5.56
N HIS A 99 -12.81 24.06 4.75
CA HIS A 99 -13.52 22.88 5.25
C HIS A 99 -12.52 21.84 5.76
N THR A 100 -12.84 21.24 6.91
CA THR A 100 -12.05 20.15 7.49
C THR A 100 -12.96 19.00 7.87
N ASP A 101 -12.70 17.82 7.31
CA ASP A 101 -13.31 16.57 7.73
C ASP A 101 -12.43 15.87 8.76
N SER A 102 -13.04 15.12 9.67
CA SER A 102 -12.37 14.35 10.71
C SER A 102 -12.95 12.95 10.80
N PHE A 103 -12.08 11.97 10.98
CA PHE A 103 -12.47 10.59 11.20
C PHE A 103 -12.52 10.22 12.69
N ALA A 104 -12.20 11.16 13.58
CA ALA A 104 -12.23 10.94 15.02
C ALA A 104 -13.65 10.66 15.52
N GLY A 105 -13.79 9.68 16.40
CA GLY A 105 -15.04 9.36 17.08
C GLY A 105 -16.18 8.91 16.16
N LEU A 106 -15.87 8.49 14.92
CA LEU A 106 -16.85 7.82 14.08
C LEU A 106 -17.13 6.41 14.62
N PRO A 107 -18.39 5.93 14.52
CA PRO A 107 -18.68 4.51 14.76
C PRO A 107 -17.81 3.64 13.85
N THR A 108 -17.38 2.49 14.34
CA THR A 108 -16.57 1.56 13.53
C THR A 108 -17.42 0.59 12.71
N ARG A 109 -18.70 0.37 13.12
CA ARG A 109 -19.57 -0.64 12.50
C ARG A 109 -20.31 -0.11 11.28
N PRO A 110 -20.24 -0.76 10.11
CA PRO A 110 -21.10 -0.47 8.97
C PRO A 110 -22.59 -0.79 9.25
N PRO A 111 -23.53 -0.03 8.68
CA PRO A 111 -23.36 1.17 7.87
C PRO A 111 -23.25 2.46 8.70
N LEU A 112 -23.27 2.35 10.05
CA LEU A 112 -23.29 3.51 10.96
C LEU A 112 -22.08 4.41 10.79
N ASN A 113 -20.90 3.83 10.46
CA ASN A 113 -19.68 4.59 10.16
C ASN A 113 -19.89 5.56 8.98
N LEU A 114 -20.43 5.06 7.86
CA LEU A 114 -20.67 5.86 6.67
C LEU A 114 -21.77 6.91 6.92
N MET A 115 -22.86 6.52 7.57
CA MET A 115 -23.96 7.44 7.91
C MET A 115 -23.49 8.56 8.84
N ALA A 116 -22.70 8.22 9.87
CA ALA A 116 -22.17 9.22 10.79
C ALA A 116 -21.13 10.13 10.11
N PHE A 117 -20.32 9.59 9.21
CA PHE A 117 -19.38 10.37 8.41
C PHE A 117 -20.13 11.39 7.55
N VAL A 118 -21.08 10.95 6.73
CA VAL A 118 -21.89 11.83 5.87
C VAL A 118 -22.64 12.90 6.69
N ALA A 119 -23.19 12.53 7.85
CA ALA A 119 -23.93 13.46 8.71
C ALA A 119 -23.04 14.52 9.40
N ARG A 120 -21.77 14.23 9.60
CA ARG A 120 -20.80 15.14 10.27
C ARG A 120 -19.96 15.95 9.28
N SER A 121 -19.78 15.44 8.07
CA SER A 121 -18.97 16.11 7.05
C SER A 121 -19.63 17.40 6.57
N PRO A 122 -18.95 18.54 6.65
CA PRO A 122 -19.45 19.80 6.13
C PRO A 122 -19.54 19.81 4.59
N THR A 123 -18.94 18.81 3.93
CA THR A 123 -18.94 18.69 2.48
C THR A 123 -20.20 18.08 1.90
N PHE A 124 -21.07 17.46 2.74
CA PHE A 124 -22.36 16.88 2.32
C PHE A 124 -23.55 17.74 2.74
N THR A 125 -24.29 18.25 1.78
CA THR A 125 -25.59 18.87 2.05
C THR A 125 -26.74 17.91 1.73
N LEU A 126 -27.96 18.15 2.31
CA LEU A 126 -29.15 17.36 1.99
C LEU A 126 -29.49 17.42 0.48
N ARG A 127 -29.20 18.54 -0.19
CA ARG A 127 -29.41 18.69 -1.64
C ARG A 127 -28.45 17.80 -2.42
N ASP A 128 -27.23 17.67 -1.96
CA ASP A 128 -26.21 16.84 -2.60
C ASP A 128 -26.54 15.37 -2.47
N LEU A 129 -27.01 14.95 -1.30
CA LEU A 129 -27.50 13.57 -1.08
C LEU A 129 -28.66 13.20 -2.00
N ALA A 130 -29.57 14.18 -2.31
CA ALA A 130 -30.68 13.96 -3.24
C ALA A 130 -30.20 13.77 -4.71
N ARG A 131 -28.98 14.19 -5.04
CA ARG A 131 -28.41 14.04 -6.39
C ARG A 131 -27.62 12.75 -6.58
N VAL A 132 -27.24 12.08 -5.49
CA VAL A 132 -26.49 10.81 -5.53
C VAL A 132 -27.30 9.78 -6.33
N ASN A 133 -26.65 9.11 -7.25
CA ASN A 133 -27.27 8.01 -7.99
C ASN A 133 -27.45 6.80 -7.06
N ALA A 134 -28.70 6.58 -6.63
CA ALA A 134 -29.02 5.53 -5.66
C ALA A 134 -28.66 4.11 -6.18
N ASP A 135 -28.80 3.86 -7.49
CA ASP A 135 -28.46 2.56 -8.06
C ASP A 135 -26.94 2.31 -8.03
N ALA A 136 -26.15 3.32 -8.42
CA ALA A 136 -24.68 3.26 -8.31
C ALA A 136 -24.22 3.15 -6.85
N ALA A 137 -24.86 3.86 -5.92
CA ALA A 137 -24.56 3.74 -4.49
C ALA A 137 -24.89 2.35 -3.94
N LEU A 138 -26.00 1.74 -4.37
CA LEU A 138 -26.34 0.36 -4.02
C LEU A 138 -25.37 -0.65 -4.66
N ALA A 139 -24.79 -0.33 -5.82
CA ALA A 139 -23.77 -1.18 -6.45
C ALA A 139 -22.52 -1.32 -5.58
N LEU A 140 -22.13 -0.28 -4.84
CA LEU A 140 -21.02 -0.35 -3.88
C LEU A 140 -21.29 -1.29 -2.70
N LEU A 141 -22.57 -1.58 -2.41
CA LEU A 141 -23.01 -2.51 -1.37
C LEU A 141 -23.18 -3.95 -1.89
N ASP A 142 -23.33 -4.09 -3.21
CA ASP A 142 -23.61 -5.36 -3.92
C ASP A 142 -22.34 -5.90 -4.55
N VAL A 143 -21.37 -6.20 -3.71
CA VAL A 143 -20.04 -6.71 -4.13
C VAL A 143 -19.93 -8.21 -3.91
N SER A 144 -19.15 -8.88 -4.78
CA SER A 144 -18.77 -10.28 -4.65
C SER A 144 -17.38 -10.46 -5.30
N PHE A 145 -16.36 -10.72 -4.51
CA PHE A 145 -14.99 -10.86 -5.01
C PHE A 145 -14.67 -12.32 -5.33
N PRO A 146 -13.92 -12.58 -6.42
CA PRO A 146 -13.26 -11.61 -7.32
C PRO A 146 -14.15 -11.01 -8.41
N ARG A 147 -15.39 -11.47 -8.58
CA ARG A 147 -16.31 -11.05 -9.64
C ARG A 147 -16.46 -9.53 -9.76
N THR A 148 -16.46 -8.81 -8.63
CA THR A 148 -16.50 -7.34 -8.64
C THR A 148 -15.36 -6.72 -9.43
N TYR A 149 -14.15 -7.27 -9.38
CA TYR A 149 -13.04 -6.79 -10.20
C TYR A 149 -13.29 -7.01 -11.70
N GLU A 150 -13.92 -8.12 -12.07
CA GLU A 150 -14.29 -8.44 -13.45
C GLU A 150 -15.41 -7.54 -13.97
N ASP A 151 -16.44 -7.31 -13.14
CA ASP A 151 -17.58 -6.44 -13.46
C ASP A 151 -17.16 -4.96 -13.70
N TYR A 152 -16.07 -4.53 -13.11
CA TYR A 152 -15.49 -3.19 -13.29
C TYR A 152 -14.27 -3.15 -14.23
N ALA A 153 -13.94 -4.24 -14.92
CA ALA A 153 -12.85 -4.26 -15.89
C ALA A 153 -13.08 -3.22 -17.00
N GLY A 154 -12.01 -2.53 -17.40
CA GLY A 154 -12.06 -1.45 -18.38
C GLY A 154 -12.62 -0.12 -17.85
N ARG A 155 -13.07 -0.05 -16.60
CA ARG A 155 -13.61 1.17 -16.00
C ARG A 155 -12.60 1.82 -15.05
N SER A 156 -12.48 3.13 -15.15
CA SER A 156 -11.65 3.92 -14.26
C SER A 156 -12.36 4.30 -12.96
N ALA A 157 -11.59 4.65 -11.93
CA ALA A 157 -12.14 5.18 -10.69
C ALA A 157 -12.91 6.49 -10.91
N ALA A 158 -12.46 7.34 -11.85
CA ALA A 158 -13.15 8.57 -12.21
C ALA A 158 -14.56 8.28 -12.76
N GLU A 159 -14.70 7.30 -13.67
CA GLU A 159 -16.01 6.91 -14.23
C GLU A 159 -16.97 6.37 -13.15
N VAL A 160 -16.47 5.59 -12.19
CA VAL A 160 -17.27 5.10 -11.06
C VAL A 160 -17.76 6.26 -10.19
N LEU A 161 -16.90 7.24 -9.91
CA LEU A 161 -17.25 8.42 -9.11
C LEU A 161 -18.20 9.35 -9.86
N ASP A 162 -18.06 9.49 -11.19
CA ASP A 162 -19.00 10.26 -12.04
C ASP A 162 -20.38 9.63 -12.03
N GLU A 163 -20.47 8.31 -12.11
CA GLU A 163 -21.75 7.58 -12.05
C GLU A 163 -22.43 7.74 -10.69
N LEU A 164 -21.68 7.78 -9.61
CA LEU A 164 -22.20 8.02 -8.26
C LEU A 164 -22.80 9.42 -8.10
N ARG A 165 -22.39 10.39 -8.92
CA ARG A 165 -22.82 11.81 -8.84
C ARG A 165 -22.62 12.39 -7.45
N PHE A 166 -21.47 12.07 -6.85
CA PHE A 166 -21.10 12.71 -5.59
C PHE A 166 -20.93 14.22 -5.79
N PRO A 167 -21.32 15.04 -4.80
CA PRO A 167 -21.00 16.45 -4.80
C PRO A 167 -19.49 16.66 -4.86
N ASP A 168 -19.05 17.80 -5.42
CA ASP A 168 -17.62 18.05 -5.67
C ASP A 168 -16.76 17.88 -4.41
N GLY A 169 -17.22 18.39 -3.26
CA GLY A 169 -16.53 18.21 -1.98
C GLY A 169 -16.40 16.75 -1.55
N ALA A 170 -17.45 15.95 -1.70
CA ALA A 170 -17.42 14.52 -1.39
C ALA A 170 -16.60 13.71 -2.39
N ARG A 171 -16.58 14.15 -3.65
CA ARG A 171 -15.73 13.58 -4.69
C ARG A 171 -14.26 13.81 -4.36
N HIS A 172 -13.87 15.02 -3.96
CA HIS A 172 -12.53 15.31 -3.50
C HIS A 172 -12.12 14.41 -2.34
N LEU A 173 -12.98 14.25 -1.35
CA LEU A 173 -12.74 13.37 -0.21
C LEU A 173 -12.49 11.92 -0.64
N ALA A 174 -13.33 11.36 -1.50
CA ALA A 174 -13.18 9.98 -1.98
C ALA A 174 -11.92 9.81 -2.85
N LEU A 175 -11.62 10.78 -3.70
CA LEU A 175 -10.42 10.79 -4.54
C LEU A 175 -9.15 10.89 -3.70
N GLU A 176 -9.10 11.84 -2.76
CA GLU A 176 -7.92 12.08 -1.94
C GLU A 176 -7.59 10.90 -1.03
N VAL A 177 -8.59 10.33 -0.38
CA VAL A 177 -8.36 9.22 0.56
C VAL A 177 -8.00 7.92 -0.16
N PHE A 178 -8.56 7.67 -1.34
CA PHE A 178 -8.42 6.37 -2.00
C PHE A 178 -7.53 6.41 -3.24
N ALA A 179 -7.79 7.29 -4.21
CA ALA A 179 -7.04 7.27 -5.46
C ALA A 179 -5.57 7.70 -5.27
N ARG A 180 -5.31 8.69 -4.43
CA ARG A 180 -3.94 9.16 -4.16
C ARG A 180 -3.08 8.14 -3.43
N SER A 181 -3.68 7.24 -2.64
CA SER A 181 -2.95 6.12 -2.03
C SER A 181 -2.31 5.17 -3.06
N PHE A 182 -2.75 5.23 -4.32
CA PHE A 182 -2.18 4.45 -5.43
C PHE A 182 -1.26 5.27 -6.34
N PHE A 183 -0.97 6.52 -6.00
CA PHE A 183 -0.12 7.43 -6.79
C PHE A 183 -0.57 7.60 -8.25
N ALA A 184 -1.85 7.39 -8.54
CA ALA A 184 -2.37 7.34 -9.90
C ALA A 184 -3.45 8.41 -10.15
N ASP A 185 -3.54 8.87 -11.40
CA ASP A 185 -4.69 9.66 -11.86
C ASP A 185 -5.95 8.78 -11.77
N PRO A 186 -7.06 9.27 -11.18
CA PRO A 186 -8.31 8.53 -11.10
C PRO A 186 -8.86 8.04 -12.45
N ARG A 187 -8.47 8.66 -13.55
CA ARG A 187 -8.84 8.24 -14.93
C ARG A 187 -8.07 7.01 -15.41
N GLU A 188 -6.92 6.75 -14.83
CA GLU A 188 -6.09 5.58 -15.14
C GLU A 188 -6.17 4.48 -14.10
N PHE A 189 -6.61 4.82 -12.88
CA PHE A 189 -6.74 3.88 -11.78
C PHE A 189 -8.02 3.05 -11.90
N SER A 190 -7.94 1.76 -11.56
CA SER A 190 -9.03 0.78 -11.66
C SER A 190 -10.25 1.15 -10.81
N GLY A 191 -11.43 1.19 -11.44
CA GLY A 191 -12.71 1.32 -10.73
C GLY A 191 -13.01 0.13 -9.82
N GLY A 192 -12.63 -1.08 -10.21
CA GLY A 192 -12.77 -2.28 -9.37
C GLY A 192 -11.94 -2.20 -8.08
N GLU A 193 -10.74 -1.65 -8.16
CA GLU A 193 -9.91 -1.39 -6.97
C GLU A 193 -10.51 -0.32 -6.05
N LEU A 194 -11.06 0.76 -6.61
CA LEU A 194 -11.76 1.77 -5.83
C LEU A 194 -12.93 1.15 -5.07
N VAL A 195 -13.74 0.30 -5.72
CA VAL A 195 -14.88 -0.40 -5.09
C VAL A 195 -14.40 -1.36 -4.01
N ALA A 196 -13.30 -2.10 -4.26
CA ALA A 196 -12.70 -3.01 -3.28
C ALA A 196 -12.20 -2.26 -2.04
N MET A 197 -11.57 -1.10 -2.21
CA MET A 197 -11.14 -0.27 -1.09
C MET A 197 -12.34 0.28 -0.31
N PHE A 198 -13.37 0.77 -1.03
CA PHE A 198 -14.58 1.24 -0.39
C PHE A 198 -15.23 0.13 0.45
N HIS A 199 -15.28 -1.08 -0.10
CA HIS A 199 -15.73 -2.24 0.66
C HIS A 199 -14.85 -2.50 1.87
N THR A 200 -13.55 -2.58 1.70
CA THR A 200 -12.61 -2.91 2.78
C THR A 200 -12.69 -1.94 3.95
N TYR A 201 -12.72 -0.64 3.68
CA TYR A 201 -12.60 0.38 4.72
C TYR A 201 -13.94 0.81 5.32
N PHE A 202 -15.01 0.86 4.52
CA PHE A 202 -16.29 1.41 4.98
C PHE A 202 -17.36 0.35 5.24
N LEU A 203 -17.38 -0.75 4.49
CA LEU A 203 -18.53 -1.64 4.46
C LEU A 203 -18.22 -3.06 4.97
N GLY A 204 -17.04 -3.55 4.68
CA GLY A 204 -16.64 -4.94 4.94
C GLY A 204 -16.09 -5.19 6.35
N SER A 205 -15.58 -4.18 7.04
CA SER A 205 -14.96 -4.34 8.35
C SER A 205 -15.63 -3.48 9.43
N ALA A 206 -15.41 -3.85 10.70
CA ALA A 206 -15.78 -3.05 11.85
C ALA A 206 -14.54 -2.45 12.56
N GLU A 207 -13.40 -2.41 11.88
CA GLU A 207 -12.14 -1.88 12.41
C GLU A 207 -12.10 -0.34 12.39
N GLY A 208 -12.98 0.27 11.60
CA GLY A 208 -13.03 1.72 11.39
C GLY A 208 -12.01 2.21 10.37
N LEU A 209 -11.95 3.53 10.20
CA LEU A 209 -11.12 4.19 9.19
C LEU A 209 -9.75 4.64 9.73
N LEU A 210 -9.58 4.61 11.05
CA LEU A 210 -8.33 5.01 11.67
C LEU A 210 -7.26 3.93 11.47
N PHE A 211 -6.03 4.37 11.41
CA PHE A 211 -4.86 3.54 11.22
C PHE A 211 -3.88 3.68 12.40
N ASP A 212 -2.90 2.82 12.40
CA ASP A 212 -1.79 2.87 13.33
C ASP A 212 -0.51 3.29 12.56
N VAL A 213 0.48 3.80 13.29
CA VAL A 213 1.82 4.13 12.79
C VAL A 213 2.88 3.47 13.67
N PRO A 214 4.05 3.09 13.15
CA PRO A 214 5.13 2.60 13.99
C PRO A 214 5.58 3.64 15.00
N TYR A 215 6.00 3.19 16.18
CA TYR A 215 6.45 4.06 17.27
C TYR A 215 7.83 4.69 17.01
N ASP A 216 8.60 4.15 16.07
CA ASP A 216 9.91 4.63 15.62
C ASP A 216 10.02 4.39 14.10
N ASP A 217 11.18 4.62 13.49
CA ASP A 217 11.40 4.33 12.08
C ASP A 217 11.06 2.86 11.74
N TYR A 218 10.77 2.60 10.46
CA TYR A 218 10.30 1.29 10.02
C TYR A 218 11.29 0.17 10.26
N ASP A 219 12.59 0.44 10.15
CA ASP A 219 13.62 -0.58 10.36
C ASP A 219 13.68 -0.96 11.83
N THR A 220 13.77 0.03 12.71
CA THR A 220 13.82 -0.18 14.17
C THR A 220 12.55 -0.84 14.71
N ALA A 221 11.39 -0.38 14.27
CA ALA A 221 10.12 -0.87 14.80
C ALA A 221 9.72 -2.23 14.23
N LEU A 222 9.98 -2.49 12.94
CA LEU A 222 9.38 -3.61 12.22
C LEU A 222 10.41 -4.57 11.60
N TRP A 223 11.30 -4.05 10.74
CA TRP A 223 12.04 -4.94 9.84
C TRP A 223 13.28 -5.56 10.46
N ALA A 224 14.03 -4.83 11.27
CA ALA A 224 15.18 -5.42 11.98
C ALA A 224 14.76 -6.52 12.97
N PRO A 225 13.66 -6.37 13.75
CA PRO A 225 13.13 -7.50 14.54
C PRO A 225 12.69 -8.68 13.69
N LEU A 226 12.03 -8.43 12.53
CA LEU A 226 11.58 -9.51 11.65
C LEU A 226 12.75 -10.22 10.97
N GLY A 227 13.80 -9.48 10.57
CA GLY A 227 15.05 -10.07 10.05
C GLY A 227 15.68 -11.03 11.03
N ARG A 228 15.84 -10.62 12.30
CA ARG A 228 16.34 -11.52 13.36
C ARG A 228 15.45 -12.74 13.59
N HIS A 229 14.14 -12.58 13.47
CA HIS A 229 13.23 -13.72 13.56
C HIS A 229 13.43 -14.69 12.39
N LEU A 230 13.58 -14.21 11.16
CA LEU A 230 13.88 -15.03 10.00
C LEU A 230 15.22 -15.78 10.18
N GLU A 231 16.26 -15.10 10.65
CA GLU A 231 17.55 -15.73 10.97
C GLU A 231 17.41 -16.83 12.03
N SER A 232 16.58 -16.61 13.06
CA SER A 232 16.30 -17.62 14.09
C SER A 232 15.55 -18.85 13.56
N LEU A 233 14.83 -18.71 12.44
CA LEU A 233 14.20 -19.80 11.70
C LEU A 233 15.16 -20.48 10.70
N GLY A 234 16.42 -20.04 10.63
CA GLY A 234 17.43 -20.57 9.72
C GLY A 234 17.38 -19.99 8.30
N VAL A 235 16.68 -18.88 8.08
CA VAL A 235 16.71 -18.19 6.80
C VAL A 235 18.06 -17.55 6.56
N ARG A 236 18.68 -17.85 5.42
CA ARG A 236 19.89 -17.19 4.97
C ARG A 236 19.53 -15.90 4.25
N VAL A 237 19.85 -14.76 4.83
CA VAL A 237 19.67 -13.44 4.21
C VAL A 237 20.92 -13.05 3.44
N VAL A 238 20.77 -12.79 2.14
CA VAL A 238 21.83 -12.36 1.23
C VAL A 238 21.48 -10.95 0.76
N MET A 239 22.20 -9.97 1.28
CA MET A 239 22.05 -8.54 0.94
C MET A 239 23.35 -7.77 1.22
N PRO A 240 23.67 -6.65 0.57
CA PRO A 240 22.96 -6.11 -0.58
C PRO A 240 23.42 -6.77 -1.87
N VAL A 241 22.58 -7.56 -2.54
CA VAL A 241 22.91 -8.24 -3.80
C VAL A 241 21.67 -8.33 -4.67
N LYS A 242 21.77 -7.91 -5.93
CA LYS A 242 20.68 -7.92 -6.90
C LYS A 242 20.58 -9.29 -7.59
N ALA A 243 19.39 -9.86 -7.68
CA ALA A 243 19.09 -10.97 -8.56
C ALA A 243 18.96 -10.46 -10.00
N THR A 244 19.57 -11.12 -10.96
CA THR A 244 19.70 -10.64 -12.35
C THR A 244 19.11 -11.60 -13.38
N ALA A 245 18.99 -12.89 -13.08
CA ALA A 245 18.50 -13.90 -14.01
C ALA A 245 17.84 -15.07 -13.28
N LEU A 246 16.99 -15.79 -14.03
CA LEU A 246 16.45 -17.09 -13.64
C LEU A 246 16.93 -18.16 -14.64
N GLU A 247 17.40 -19.27 -14.12
CA GLU A 247 17.97 -20.37 -14.87
C GLU A 247 17.18 -21.66 -14.64
N ASP A 248 16.81 -22.35 -15.72
CA ASP A 248 16.21 -23.69 -15.62
C ASP A 248 17.29 -24.73 -15.29
N ARG A 249 17.16 -25.34 -14.13
CA ARG A 249 18.05 -26.41 -13.64
C ARG A 249 17.29 -27.76 -13.56
N ARG A 250 16.39 -28.02 -14.49
CA ARG A 250 15.50 -29.20 -14.56
C ARG A 250 14.54 -29.27 -13.38
N GLU A 251 14.91 -29.95 -12.29
CA GLU A 251 14.05 -30.09 -11.10
C GLU A 251 14.12 -28.86 -10.18
N ARG A 252 15.12 -28.01 -10.37
CA ARG A 252 15.40 -26.80 -9.55
C ARG A 252 15.38 -25.54 -10.40
N VAL A 253 15.40 -24.42 -9.76
CA VAL A 253 15.58 -23.10 -10.38
C VAL A 253 16.82 -22.44 -9.82
N GLY A 254 17.68 -21.94 -10.70
CA GLY A 254 18.82 -21.09 -10.35
C GLY A 254 18.41 -19.63 -10.37
N VAL A 255 18.85 -18.88 -9.37
CA VAL A 255 18.75 -17.42 -9.31
C VAL A 255 20.16 -16.86 -9.44
N GLY A 256 20.46 -16.26 -10.60
CA GLY A 256 21.73 -15.58 -10.86
C GLY A 256 21.79 -14.25 -10.11
N LEU A 257 22.94 -13.96 -9.52
CA LEU A 257 23.20 -12.74 -8.75
C LEU A 257 24.18 -11.83 -9.49
N GLU A 258 24.15 -10.54 -9.19
CA GLU A 258 25.03 -9.54 -9.85
C GLU A 258 26.54 -9.76 -9.60
N ASP A 259 26.90 -10.46 -8.54
CA ASP A 259 28.26 -10.85 -8.21
C ASP A 259 28.75 -12.10 -8.99
N GLY A 260 27.91 -12.65 -9.87
CA GLY A 260 28.19 -13.85 -10.65
C GLY A 260 27.88 -15.18 -9.95
N ALA A 261 27.43 -15.14 -8.68
CA ALA A 261 26.99 -16.33 -7.99
C ALA A 261 25.61 -16.78 -8.47
N THR A 262 25.30 -18.06 -8.31
CA THR A 262 23.94 -18.62 -8.53
C THR A 262 23.46 -19.33 -7.28
N VAL A 263 22.25 -19.03 -6.84
CA VAL A 263 21.58 -19.74 -5.73
C VAL A 263 20.51 -20.65 -6.32
N GLU A 264 20.63 -21.95 -6.08
CA GLU A 264 19.68 -22.94 -6.59
C GLU A 264 18.71 -23.39 -5.50
N ALA A 265 17.43 -23.53 -5.86
CA ALA A 265 16.39 -24.06 -4.97
C ALA A 265 15.34 -24.87 -5.73
N ASP A 266 14.53 -25.62 -4.99
CA ASP A 266 13.41 -26.38 -5.53
C ASP A 266 12.29 -25.46 -6.03
N VAL A 267 12.18 -24.28 -5.39
CA VAL A 267 11.18 -23.25 -5.76
C VAL A 267 11.75 -21.84 -5.57
N VAL A 268 11.15 -20.90 -6.30
CA VAL A 268 11.48 -19.47 -6.24
C VAL A 268 10.21 -18.62 -6.06
N VAL A 269 10.28 -17.64 -5.18
CA VAL A 269 9.27 -16.58 -5.04
C VAL A 269 9.88 -15.28 -5.55
N LEU A 270 9.30 -14.69 -6.59
CA LEU A 270 9.67 -13.37 -7.10
C LEU A 270 8.79 -12.32 -6.40
N ALA A 271 9.39 -11.59 -5.47
CA ALA A 271 8.73 -10.59 -4.64
C ALA A 271 9.39 -9.21 -4.77
N THR A 272 9.78 -8.87 -5.99
CA THR A 272 10.46 -7.62 -6.34
C THR A 272 9.48 -6.54 -6.80
N ASP A 273 9.97 -5.32 -6.93
CA ASP A 273 9.26 -4.25 -7.62
C ASP A 273 9.08 -4.57 -9.11
N GLN A 274 8.27 -3.78 -9.82
CA GLN A 274 7.80 -4.05 -11.17
C GLN A 274 8.95 -4.23 -12.20
N GLU A 275 9.87 -3.28 -12.28
CA GLU A 275 10.96 -3.31 -13.25
C GLU A 275 11.91 -4.51 -13.05
N PRO A 276 12.41 -4.81 -11.83
CA PRO A 276 13.18 -6.03 -11.60
C PRO A 276 12.41 -7.32 -11.90
N LEU A 277 11.09 -7.37 -11.61
CA LEU A 277 10.26 -8.52 -11.96
C LEU A 277 10.23 -8.75 -13.47
N GLN A 278 10.02 -7.69 -14.24
CA GLN A 278 10.03 -7.75 -15.71
C GLN A 278 11.37 -8.26 -16.24
N GLY A 279 12.48 -7.74 -15.72
CA GLY A 279 13.83 -8.18 -16.08
C GLY A 279 14.07 -9.66 -15.80
N LEU A 280 13.68 -10.16 -14.62
CA LEU A 280 13.82 -11.56 -14.25
C LEU A 280 12.95 -12.48 -15.12
N VAL A 281 11.71 -12.10 -15.40
CA VAL A 281 10.81 -12.87 -16.28
C VAL A 281 11.31 -12.86 -17.73
N ALA A 282 11.84 -11.73 -18.22
CA ALA A 282 12.43 -11.62 -19.55
C ALA A 282 13.67 -12.49 -19.73
N SER A 283 14.47 -12.69 -18.67
CA SER A 283 15.63 -13.57 -18.68
C SER A 283 15.29 -15.07 -18.76
N ALA A 284 14.02 -15.43 -18.53
CA ALA A 284 13.55 -16.82 -18.38
C ALA A 284 12.56 -17.20 -19.45
N GLU A 285 13.02 -17.46 -20.69
CA GLU A 285 12.13 -17.87 -21.81
C GLU A 285 11.34 -19.16 -21.50
N TRP A 286 11.89 -20.01 -20.63
CA TRP A 286 11.24 -21.25 -20.17
C TRP A 286 10.07 -21.00 -19.21
N LEU A 287 9.98 -19.81 -18.59
CA LEU A 287 8.94 -19.46 -17.62
C LEU A 287 7.66 -19.02 -18.33
N GLY A 288 6.84 -20.00 -18.66
CA GLY A 288 5.56 -19.79 -19.32
C GLY A 288 5.69 -19.53 -20.83
N ASN A 289 4.55 -19.26 -21.45
CA ASN A 289 4.49 -18.92 -22.87
C ASN A 289 4.71 -17.41 -23.10
N GLU A 290 4.97 -17.04 -24.34
CA GLU A 290 5.20 -15.66 -24.72
C GLU A 290 4.03 -14.72 -24.32
N PRO A 291 2.73 -15.05 -24.56
CA PRO A 291 1.64 -14.19 -24.12
C PRO A 291 1.61 -13.94 -22.61
N TRP A 292 2.00 -14.90 -21.80
CA TRP A 292 2.08 -14.72 -20.34
C TRP A 292 3.24 -13.78 -19.98
N ARG A 293 4.41 -13.96 -20.58
CA ARG A 293 5.57 -13.07 -20.34
C ARG A 293 5.27 -11.64 -20.80
N MET A 294 4.57 -11.46 -21.92
CA MET A 294 4.12 -10.15 -22.39
C MET A 294 3.20 -9.46 -21.39
N ARG A 295 2.22 -10.16 -20.80
CA ARG A 295 1.37 -9.58 -19.74
C ARG A 295 2.17 -9.08 -18.53
N VAL A 296 3.28 -9.75 -18.17
CA VAL A 296 4.19 -9.25 -17.13
C VAL A 296 4.96 -8.02 -17.61
N ALA A 297 5.48 -8.05 -18.84
CA ALA A 297 6.27 -6.97 -19.44
C ALA A 297 5.47 -5.68 -19.65
N GLU A 298 4.18 -5.78 -19.96
CA GLU A 298 3.28 -4.65 -20.21
C GLU A 298 2.77 -3.96 -18.93
N ARG A 299 3.07 -4.50 -17.76
CA ARG A 299 2.69 -3.85 -16.49
C ARG A 299 3.42 -2.50 -16.36
N ARG A 300 2.65 -1.48 -16.00
CA ARG A 300 3.15 -0.11 -15.85
C ARG A 300 3.36 0.25 -14.38
N THR A 301 4.22 1.19 -14.13
CA THR A 301 4.33 1.89 -12.84
C THR A 301 3.37 3.08 -12.83
N ALA A 302 2.94 3.46 -11.63
CA ALA A 302 2.22 4.69 -11.39
C ALA A 302 3.13 5.90 -11.63
N PRO A 303 2.58 7.09 -11.87
CA PRO A 303 3.36 8.31 -11.96
C PRO A 303 4.27 8.54 -10.75
N ALA A 304 5.30 9.35 -10.93
CA ALA A 304 6.23 9.67 -9.87
C ALA A 304 5.53 10.32 -8.66
N PHE A 305 6.12 10.15 -7.50
CA PHE A 305 5.77 10.86 -6.27
C PHE A 305 6.99 11.47 -5.63
N ALA A 306 6.80 12.54 -4.87
CA ALA A 306 7.84 13.18 -4.10
C ALA A 306 7.57 13.08 -2.59
N VAL A 307 8.62 12.89 -1.83
CA VAL A 307 8.64 12.98 -0.37
C VAL A 307 9.71 13.99 0.03
N TRP A 308 9.32 14.99 0.79
CA TRP A 308 10.23 16.02 1.28
C TRP A 308 10.20 16.09 2.80
N ARG A 309 11.23 15.60 3.46
CA ARG A 309 11.37 15.68 4.93
C ARG A 309 12.25 16.85 5.30
N LEU A 310 11.72 17.71 6.18
CA LEU A 310 12.32 18.96 6.63
C LEU A 310 12.57 18.92 8.13
N TRP A 311 13.77 19.29 8.56
CA TRP A 311 14.13 19.49 9.95
C TRP A 311 14.23 21.00 10.19
N PHE A 312 13.41 21.50 11.12
CA PHE A 312 13.33 22.91 11.49
C PHE A 312 13.98 23.18 12.84
N ASP A 313 14.59 24.37 12.99
CA ASP A 313 15.17 24.86 14.24
C ASP A 313 14.12 25.28 15.28
N ARG A 314 12.83 25.24 14.93
CA ARG A 314 11.71 25.62 15.80
C ARG A 314 10.59 24.57 15.76
N PRO A 315 9.82 24.44 16.86
CA PRO A 315 8.68 23.55 16.88
C PRO A 315 7.54 24.09 16.01
N VAL A 316 6.82 23.18 15.32
CA VAL A 316 5.50 23.50 14.79
C VAL A 316 4.50 23.61 15.94
N ARG A 317 3.35 24.23 15.68
CA ARG A 317 2.28 24.48 16.66
C ARG A 317 1.97 23.22 17.46
N GLU A 318 1.75 23.34 18.77
CA GLU A 318 1.56 22.22 19.68
C GLU A 318 0.37 21.34 19.29
N GLY A 319 -0.73 21.90 18.79
CA GLY A 319 -1.92 21.21 18.31
C GLY A 319 -1.81 20.59 16.92
N THR A 320 -0.66 20.69 16.24
CA THR A 320 -0.48 20.08 14.90
C THR A 320 -0.74 18.58 14.96
N PRO A 321 -1.66 18.05 14.12
CA PRO A 321 -1.91 16.60 14.06
C PRO A 321 -0.67 15.84 13.58
N PRO A 322 -0.52 14.56 13.97
CA PRO A 322 0.59 13.72 13.48
C PRO A 322 0.54 13.54 11.96
N PHE A 323 -0.64 13.50 11.38
CA PHE A 323 -0.89 13.39 9.95
C PHE A 323 -2.07 14.30 9.56
N LEU A 324 -1.91 15.03 8.49
CA LEU A 324 -2.89 15.92 7.89
C LEU A 324 -2.98 15.62 6.39
N ALA A 325 -4.11 15.15 5.92
CA ALA A 325 -4.36 15.03 4.49
C ALA A 325 -4.88 16.38 3.95
N THR A 326 -4.54 16.71 2.72
CA THR A 326 -4.91 17.97 2.07
C THR A 326 -5.62 17.74 0.75
N SER A 327 -6.51 18.63 0.38
CA SER A 327 -7.16 18.65 -0.93
C SER A 327 -7.28 20.09 -1.43
N GLY A 328 -6.97 20.30 -2.70
CA GLY A 328 -6.97 21.64 -3.31
C GLY A 328 -5.77 22.53 -2.93
N PHE A 329 -4.75 21.98 -2.31
CA PHE A 329 -3.48 22.65 -2.00
C PHE A 329 -2.42 22.36 -3.07
N GLY A 330 -2.73 22.61 -4.34
CA GLY A 330 -1.80 22.35 -5.44
C GLY A 330 -1.27 20.90 -5.40
N PRO A 331 0.05 20.70 -5.47
CA PRO A 331 0.66 19.37 -5.46
C PRO A 331 0.78 18.75 -4.04
N LEU A 332 0.46 19.48 -2.98
CA LEU A 332 0.61 18.99 -1.61
C LEU A 332 -0.55 18.07 -1.23
N ASP A 333 -0.28 16.79 -1.04
CA ASP A 333 -1.26 15.75 -0.72
C ASP A 333 -1.39 15.48 0.77
N ASN A 334 -0.30 15.57 1.50
CA ASN A 334 -0.34 15.47 2.97
C ASN A 334 0.88 16.10 3.64
N VAL A 335 0.70 16.37 4.94
CA VAL A 335 1.76 16.83 5.84
C VAL A 335 1.80 15.90 7.04
N SER A 336 2.97 15.37 7.36
CA SER A 336 3.20 14.54 8.54
C SER A 336 4.14 15.23 9.51
N ALA A 337 3.71 15.44 10.74
CA ALA A 337 4.56 15.89 11.84
C ALA A 337 5.28 14.67 12.45
N VAL A 338 6.33 14.20 11.77
CA VAL A 338 7.02 12.91 12.02
C VAL A 338 7.47 12.76 13.48
N HIS A 339 7.95 13.85 14.09
CA HIS A 339 8.36 13.88 15.51
C HIS A 339 7.21 13.64 16.50
N ARG A 340 5.94 13.60 16.04
CA ARG A 340 4.77 13.30 16.90
C ARG A 340 4.56 11.80 17.11
N PHE A 341 5.13 10.95 16.25
CA PHE A 341 4.92 9.50 16.31
C PHE A 341 6.23 8.69 16.23
N GLU A 342 7.25 9.15 15.52
CA GLU A 342 8.54 8.46 15.36
C GLU A 342 9.49 8.86 16.49
N ALA A 343 9.90 7.92 17.32
CA ALA A 343 10.69 8.19 18.52
C ALA A 343 12.08 8.79 18.20
N GLY A 344 12.72 8.37 17.09
CA GLY A 344 13.98 8.96 16.63
C GLY A 344 13.84 10.45 16.29
N ALA A 345 12.85 10.78 15.47
CA ALA A 345 12.52 12.16 15.11
C ALA A 345 12.12 13.00 16.34
N ALA A 346 11.36 12.40 17.28
CA ALA A 346 10.98 13.05 18.54
C ALA A 346 12.21 13.36 19.43
N ARG A 347 13.19 12.47 19.50
CA ARG A 347 14.45 12.72 20.22
C ARG A 347 15.21 13.90 19.61
N TRP A 348 15.37 13.88 18.28
CA TRP A 348 16.00 14.97 17.56
C TRP A 348 15.30 16.32 17.83
N ALA A 349 13.98 16.36 17.66
CA ALA A 349 13.18 17.57 17.86
C ALA A 349 13.30 18.14 19.29
N ARG A 350 13.28 17.27 20.32
CA ARG A 350 13.50 17.72 21.71
C ARG A 350 14.90 18.26 21.95
N THR A 351 15.92 17.57 21.44
CA THR A 351 17.33 17.97 21.64
C THR A 351 17.62 19.30 20.96
N ARG A 352 17.08 19.51 19.76
CA ARG A 352 17.31 20.72 18.96
C ARG A 352 16.25 21.81 19.18
N ARG A 353 15.22 21.55 20.00
CA ARG A 353 14.04 22.42 20.19
C ARG A 353 13.35 22.74 18.86
N GLY A 354 13.37 21.78 17.94
CA GLY A 354 12.90 21.89 16.57
C GLY A 354 11.68 21.03 16.27
N SER A 355 11.46 20.78 15.00
CA SER A 355 10.43 19.88 14.50
C SER A 355 10.88 19.15 13.23
N VAL A 356 10.30 17.98 12.98
CA VAL A 356 10.50 17.22 11.76
C VAL A 356 9.16 17.09 11.06
N VAL A 357 9.08 17.63 9.84
CA VAL A 357 7.85 17.67 9.02
C VAL A 357 8.14 17.03 7.67
N GLU A 358 7.22 16.25 7.20
CA GLU A 358 7.31 15.56 5.91
C GLU A 358 6.13 15.95 5.02
N LEU A 359 6.43 16.31 3.77
CA LEU A 359 5.48 16.70 2.75
C LEU A 359 5.45 15.64 1.66
N HIS A 360 4.26 15.34 1.14
CA HIS A 360 4.09 14.41 0.04
C HIS A 360 3.39 15.07 -1.13
N ALA A 361 3.84 14.73 -2.33
CA ALA A 361 3.18 15.05 -3.60
C ALA A 361 3.10 13.78 -4.44
N TYR A 362 1.90 13.41 -4.87
CA TYR A 362 1.61 12.18 -5.60
C TYR A 362 1.19 12.43 -7.03
N ALA A 363 1.28 11.41 -7.87
CA ALA A 363 0.86 11.45 -9.27
C ALA A 363 1.45 12.66 -10.03
N LEU A 364 2.75 12.88 -9.88
CA LEU A 364 3.46 13.98 -10.52
C LEU A 364 3.45 13.78 -12.04
N PRO A 365 3.13 14.84 -12.82
CA PRO A 365 3.24 14.79 -14.26
C PRO A 365 4.66 14.49 -14.74
N ASP A 366 4.78 13.82 -15.88
CA ASP A 366 6.08 13.60 -16.52
C ASP A 366 6.80 14.93 -16.78
N GLY A 367 8.11 14.95 -16.50
CA GLY A 367 8.93 16.16 -16.67
C GLY A 367 8.67 17.25 -15.63
N THR A 368 8.07 16.94 -14.49
CA THR A 368 7.89 17.89 -13.38
C THR A 368 9.21 18.55 -12.99
N ASP A 369 9.23 19.88 -12.97
CA ASP A 369 10.36 20.67 -12.46
C ASP A 369 10.40 20.54 -10.93
N GLU A 370 11.37 19.79 -10.42
CA GLU A 370 11.53 19.54 -8.98
C GLU A 370 11.83 20.81 -8.18
N ALA A 371 12.50 21.81 -8.77
CA ALA A 371 12.79 23.07 -8.10
C ALA A 371 11.50 23.90 -7.92
N ALA A 372 10.69 23.99 -8.97
CA ALA A 372 9.39 24.65 -8.94
C ALA A 372 8.44 23.91 -7.96
N LEU A 373 8.43 22.58 -7.98
CA LEU A 373 7.64 21.76 -7.07
C LEU A 373 7.99 22.02 -5.58
N ARG A 374 9.28 22.11 -5.25
CA ARG A 374 9.72 22.46 -3.87
C ARG A 374 9.24 23.82 -3.43
N VAL A 375 9.31 24.83 -4.32
CA VAL A 375 8.80 26.18 -4.03
C VAL A 375 7.29 26.13 -3.75
N GLU A 376 6.55 25.44 -4.60
CA GLU A 376 5.09 25.28 -4.44
C GLU A 376 4.75 24.57 -3.11
N LEU A 377 5.34 23.41 -2.84
CA LEU A 377 5.15 22.67 -1.59
C LEU A 377 5.47 23.53 -0.34
N ARG A 378 6.52 24.34 -0.42
CA ARG A 378 6.89 25.26 0.67
C ARG A 378 5.83 26.33 0.89
N ASN A 379 5.25 26.86 -0.18
CA ASN A 379 4.18 27.87 -0.09
C ASN A 379 2.92 27.25 0.52
N GLN A 380 2.53 26.05 0.09
CA GLN A 380 1.39 25.32 0.65
C GLN A 380 1.60 24.97 2.14
N LEU A 381 2.83 24.56 2.51
CA LEU A 381 3.16 24.33 3.92
C LEU A 381 2.97 25.61 4.76
N ARG A 382 3.37 26.78 4.24
CA ARG A 382 3.19 28.07 4.95
C ARG A 382 1.74 28.45 5.13
N GLU A 383 0.89 28.12 4.16
CA GLU A 383 -0.54 28.35 4.26
C GLU A 383 -1.16 27.52 5.40
N LEU A 384 -0.77 26.24 5.51
CA LEU A 384 -1.25 25.33 6.56
C LEU A 384 -0.60 25.60 7.93
N HIS A 385 0.66 25.97 7.94
CA HIS A 385 1.53 26.13 9.11
C HIS A 385 2.29 27.45 9.04
N PRO A 386 1.63 28.62 9.22
CA PRO A 386 2.28 29.92 9.11
C PRO A 386 3.48 30.12 10.06
N GLU A 387 3.55 29.35 11.14
CA GLU A 387 4.67 29.36 12.07
C GLU A 387 6.01 28.96 11.45
N VAL A 388 6.00 28.20 10.34
CA VAL A 388 7.23 27.79 9.64
C VAL A 388 7.95 28.94 8.93
N ASP A 389 7.29 30.08 8.74
CA ASP A 389 7.94 31.28 8.20
C ASP A 389 9.06 31.84 9.11
N ARG A 390 8.94 31.57 10.41
CA ARG A 390 9.93 32.00 11.43
C ARG A 390 10.96 30.92 11.73
N ALA A 391 10.84 29.74 11.07
CA ALA A 391 11.73 28.60 11.27
C ALA A 391 12.72 28.46 10.12
N THR A 392 13.96 28.12 10.46
CA THR A 392 15.01 27.81 9.50
C THR A 392 15.01 26.29 9.24
N VAL A 393 15.11 25.88 7.99
CA VAL A 393 15.41 24.49 7.64
C VAL A 393 16.88 24.24 7.90
N VAL A 394 17.19 23.40 8.86
CA VAL A 394 18.58 23.05 9.23
C VAL A 394 19.09 21.80 8.51
N HIS A 395 18.16 21.00 8.02
CA HIS A 395 18.44 19.85 7.16
C HIS A 395 17.20 19.49 6.34
N GLU A 396 17.41 18.92 5.15
CA GLU A 396 16.33 18.43 4.32
C GLU A 396 16.75 17.15 3.58
N GLU A 397 15.78 16.28 3.36
CA GLU A 397 15.89 15.09 2.52
C GLU A 397 14.79 15.13 1.46
N TRP A 398 15.18 14.96 0.21
CA TRP A 398 14.29 14.96 -0.94
C TRP A 398 14.36 13.65 -1.69
N LEU A 399 13.21 13.05 -1.96
CA LEU A 399 13.08 11.78 -2.67
C LEU A 399 12.02 11.90 -3.75
N VAL A 400 12.34 11.53 -5.00
CA VAL A 400 11.38 11.30 -6.08
C VAL A 400 11.51 9.87 -6.54
N ARG A 401 10.40 9.15 -6.70
CA ARG A 401 10.35 7.75 -7.19
C ARG A 401 9.08 7.53 -8.01
N ASP A 402 9.15 6.56 -8.93
CA ASP A 402 8.11 6.12 -9.85
C ASP A 402 7.96 4.59 -9.89
N ASP A 403 8.29 3.92 -8.80
CA ASP A 403 8.41 2.47 -8.68
C ASP A 403 7.19 1.78 -8.03
N CYS A 404 6.09 2.50 -7.85
CA CYS A 404 4.84 1.91 -7.40
C CYS A 404 4.08 1.27 -8.58
N PRO A 405 3.46 0.09 -8.43
CA PRO A 405 2.71 -0.51 -9.53
C PRO A 405 1.45 0.29 -9.83
N LEU A 406 1.18 0.56 -11.10
CA LEU A 406 -0.10 1.07 -11.54
C LEU A 406 -1.12 -0.08 -11.56
N ILE A 407 -2.18 0.07 -10.78
CA ILE A 407 -3.34 -0.82 -10.84
C ILE A 407 -4.37 -0.16 -11.77
N GLY A 408 -4.19 -0.40 -13.06
CA GLY A 408 -4.92 0.26 -14.13
C GLY A 408 -6.27 -0.39 -14.46
N THR A 409 -6.85 0.05 -15.57
CA THR A 409 -8.19 -0.37 -16.03
C THR A 409 -8.17 -1.66 -16.86
N GLU A 410 -7.00 -2.26 -17.08
CA GLU A 410 -6.87 -3.52 -17.81
C GLU A 410 -7.76 -4.62 -17.20
N PRO A 411 -8.20 -5.61 -18.02
CA PRO A 411 -9.02 -6.74 -17.55
C PRO A 411 -8.35 -7.44 -16.36
N TRP A 412 -9.16 -7.80 -15.36
CA TRP A 412 -8.67 -8.49 -14.17
C TRP A 412 -7.89 -9.77 -14.51
N ALA A 413 -8.38 -10.54 -15.50
CA ALA A 413 -7.77 -11.78 -15.92
C ALA A 413 -6.37 -11.62 -16.55
N ASP A 414 -6.04 -10.43 -17.07
CA ASP A 414 -4.75 -10.16 -17.71
C ASP A 414 -3.65 -9.78 -16.70
N ARG A 415 -4.03 -9.50 -15.47
CA ARG A 415 -3.06 -9.21 -14.42
C ARG A 415 -2.33 -10.48 -13.98
N PRO A 416 -0.99 -10.45 -13.87
CA PRO A 416 -0.23 -11.58 -13.36
C PRO A 416 -0.71 -12.01 -11.97
N GLU A 417 -0.96 -13.30 -11.80
CA GLU A 417 -1.37 -13.89 -10.54
C GLU A 417 -0.18 -14.51 -9.79
N VAL A 418 -0.41 -14.91 -8.54
CA VAL A 418 0.63 -15.52 -7.68
C VAL A 418 1.23 -16.77 -8.34
N ARG A 419 0.41 -17.60 -8.96
CA ARG A 419 0.88 -18.81 -9.67
C ARG A 419 1.36 -18.45 -11.07
N THR A 420 2.54 -18.92 -11.43
CA THR A 420 3.03 -18.84 -12.81
C THR A 420 2.71 -20.14 -13.56
N PRO A 421 2.91 -20.17 -14.88
CA PRO A 421 2.81 -21.42 -15.64
C PRO A 421 3.78 -22.52 -15.19
N ASP A 422 4.90 -22.15 -14.56
CA ASP A 422 5.83 -23.10 -13.95
C ASP A 422 5.60 -23.18 -12.44
N LEU A 423 5.22 -24.35 -11.96
CA LEU A 423 4.90 -24.57 -10.55
C LEU A 423 6.07 -24.34 -9.57
N ARG A 424 7.31 -24.26 -10.10
CA ARG A 424 8.51 -23.96 -9.29
C ARG A 424 8.64 -22.47 -8.99
N VAL A 425 7.94 -21.59 -9.70
CA VAL A 425 8.05 -20.13 -9.56
C VAL A 425 6.71 -19.53 -9.20
N THR A 426 6.70 -18.64 -8.23
CA THR A 426 5.52 -17.82 -7.88
C THR A 426 5.89 -16.35 -7.86
N LEU A 427 4.87 -15.50 -8.03
CA LEU A 427 4.97 -14.05 -7.92
C LEU A 427 4.33 -13.58 -6.61
N ALA A 428 4.85 -12.51 -6.02
CA ALA A 428 4.24 -11.86 -4.87
C ALA A 428 4.52 -10.35 -4.88
N GLY A 429 3.55 -9.56 -4.44
CA GLY A 429 3.65 -8.10 -4.42
C GLY A 429 2.27 -7.45 -4.47
N ASP A 430 2.21 -6.15 -4.23
CA ASP A 430 0.97 -5.36 -4.31
C ASP A 430 0.48 -5.13 -5.74
N GLY A 431 1.35 -5.28 -6.75
CA GLY A 431 1.00 -5.29 -8.18
C GLY A 431 0.48 -6.64 -8.69
N ILE A 432 0.53 -7.70 -7.88
CA ILE A 432 0.12 -9.05 -8.26
C ILE A 432 -1.37 -9.26 -7.98
N ARG A 433 -2.07 -9.90 -8.91
CA ARG A 433 -3.50 -10.23 -8.81
C ARG A 433 -3.79 -11.05 -7.57
N CYS A 434 -4.82 -10.64 -6.85
CA CYS A 434 -5.31 -11.33 -5.68
C CYS A 434 -6.85 -11.28 -5.69
N ASP A 435 -7.49 -12.42 -5.49
CA ASP A 435 -8.95 -12.54 -5.53
C ASP A 435 -9.63 -11.95 -4.29
N TYR A 436 -8.86 -11.64 -3.25
CA TYR A 436 -9.37 -11.00 -2.04
C TYR A 436 -9.49 -9.47 -2.21
N PRO A 437 -10.45 -8.82 -1.55
CA PRO A 437 -10.55 -7.34 -1.52
C PRO A 437 -9.47 -6.75 -0.61
N VAL A 438 -8.24 -6.80 -1.06
CA VAL A 438 -7.04 -6.29 -0.38
C VAL A 438 -6.24 -5.39 -1.31
N ALA A 439 -5.56 -4.40 -0.75
CA ALA A 439 -4.78 -3.43 -1.51
C ALA A 439 -3.46 -3.09 -0.82
N LEU A 440 -2.54 -2.49 -1.57
CA LEU A 440 -1.30 -1.90 -1.04
C LEU A 440 -0.49 -2.90 -0.19
N MET A 441 -0.06 -2.48 1.01
CA MET A 441 0.74 -3.32 1.93
C MET A 441 0.04 -4.62 2.32
N GLU A 442 -1.29 -4.62 2.44
CA GLU A 442 -2.04 -5.84 2.75
C GLU A 442 -2.03 -6.82 1.58
N ARG A 443 -2.14 -6.32 0.33
CA ARG A 443 -2.00 -7.19 -0.84
C ARG A 443 -0.59 -7.76 -0.94
N ALA A 444 0.44 -6.96 -0.68
CA ALA A 444 1.82 -7.44 -0.64
C ALA A 444 1.98 -8.59 0.37
N ALA A 445 1.50 -8.43 1.60
CA ALA A 445 1.54 -9.48 2.61
C ALA A 445 0.71 -10.71 2.19
N THR A 446 -0.51 -10.50 1.72
CA THR A 446 -1.44 -11.57 1.31
C THR A 446 -0.85 -12.43 0.18
N THR A 447 -0.35 -11.78 -0.88
CA THR A 447 0.28 -12.49 -2.01
C THR A 447 1.56 -13.20 -1.61
N GLY A 448 2.33 -12.66 -0.67
CA GLY A 448 3.49 -13.34 -0.08
C GLY A 448 3.10 -14.63 0.65
N TRP A 449 2.08 -14.60 1.49
CA TRP A 449 1.53 -15.79 2.15
C TRP A 449 0.93 -16.78 1.14
N MET A 450 0.24 -16.27 0.09
CA MET A 450 -0.30 -17.13 -0.99
C MET A 450 0.81 -17.85 -1.74
N ALA A 451 1.91 -17.17 -2.04
CA ALA A 451 3.09 -17.76 -2.70
C ALA A 451 3.70 -18.87 -1.83
N ALA A 452 3.90 -18.61 -0.54
CA ALA A 452 4.33 -19.64 0.41
C ALA A 452 3.38 -20.83 0.43
N ASN A 453 2.07 -20.59 0.56
CA ASN A 453 1.05 -21.64 0.60
C ASN A 453 1.02 -22.49 -0.70
N ALA A 454 1.22 -21.87 -1.85
CA ALA A 454 1.27 -22.59 -3.13
C ALA A 454 2.43 -23.60 -3.17
N HIS A 455 3.60 -23.21 -2.65
CA HIS A 455 4.74 -24.12 -2.58
C HIS A 455 4.61 -25.17 -1.48
N LEU A 456 4.09 -24.79 -0.30
CA LEU A 456 3.84 -25.73 0.79
C LEU A 456 2.87 -26.85 0.38
N ALA A 457 1.83 -26.50 -0.39
CA ALA A 457 0.87 -27.48 -0.89
C ALA A 457 1.52 -28.54 -1.79
N ARG A 458 2.55 -28.19 -2.59
CA ARG A 458 3.29 -29.16 -3.43
C ARG A 458 4.02 -30.22 -2.61
N TRP A 459 4.42 -29.86 -1.40
CA TRP A 459 5.10 -30.79 -0.49
C TRP A 459 4.16 -31.45 0.52
N GLY A 460 2.84 -31.22 0.39
CA GLY A 460 1.85 -31.74 1.34
C GLY A 460 1.95 -31.10 2.72
N LEU A 461 2.60 -29.93 2.82
CA LEU A 461 2.74 -29.21 4.07
C LEU A 461 1.54 -28.29 4.30
N ARG A 462 1.17 -28.10 5.59
CA ARG A 462 0.04 -27.22 5.94
C ARG A 462 0.40 -25.76 5.63
N GLY A 463 -0.44 -25.10 4.85
CA GLY A 463 -0.35 -23.65 4.59
C GLY A 463 -0.68 -22.80 5.82
N HIS A 464 -0.57 -21.49 5.64
CA HIS A 464 -0.97 -20.48 6.62
C HIS A 464 -2.39 -19.99 6.33
N GLU A 465 -3.12 -19.64 7.36
CA GLU A 465 -4.46 -19.04 7.25
C GLU A 465 -4.34 -17.62 6.69
N LEU A 466 -5.26 -17.29 5.78
CA LEU A 466 -5.41 -15.96 5.22
C LEU A 466 -6.72 -15.36 5.70
N TRP A 467 -6.67 -14.09 6.10
CA TRP A 467 -7.80 -13.37 6.62
C TRP A 467 -8.11 -12.17 5.73
N THR A 468 -9.39 -11.94 5.50
CA THR A 468 -9.87 -10.78 4.74
C THR A 468 -11.21 -10.31 5.29
N VAL A 469 -11.64 -9.12 4.87
CA VAL A 469 -13.03 -8.70 5.03
C VAL A 469 -13.95 -9.66 4.25
N PRO A 470 -15.25 -9.72 4.53
CA PRO A 470 -16.17 -10.59 3.78
C PRO A 470 -16.02 -10.42 2.27
N MET A 471 -15.99 -11.54 1.55
CA MET A 471 -15.87 -11.55 0.09
C MET A 471 -17.13 -11.00 -0.60
N ASP A 472 -18.27 -11.10 0.09
CA ASP A 472 -19.58 -10.66 -0.41
C ASP A 472 -20.11 -9.49 0.41
N GLY A 473 -20.97 -8.69 -0.23
CA GLY A 473 -21.71 -7.62 0.45
C GLY A 473 -22.54 -8.14 1.62
N ARG A 474 -22.49 -7.44 2.76
CA ARG A 474 -23.16 -7.85 4.02
C ARG A 474 -24.70 -7.86 3.96
N HIS A 475 -25.29 -7.12 3.04
CA HIS A 475 -26.73 -6.88 3.02
C HIS A 475 -27.42 -7.70 1.93
N ARG A 476 -27.92 -8.87 2.26
CA ARG A 476 -28.62 -9.79 1.33
C ARG A 476 -29.81 -9.21 0.59
N VAL A 477 -30.39 -8.10 1.10
CA VAL A 477 -31.53 -7.42 0.46
C VAL A 477 -31.11 -6.48 -0.67
N VAL A 478 -29.85 -6.04 -0.73
CA VAL A 478 -29.36 -5.07 -1.72
C VAL A 478 -29.50 -5.56 -3.16
N PRO A 479 -29.15 -6.82 -3.51
CA PRO A 479 -29.34 -7.35 -4.86
C PRO A 479 -30.80 -7.34 -5.29
N HIS A 480 -31.75 -7.52 -4.36
CA HIS A 480 -33.20 -7.45 -4.65
C HIS A 480 -33.66 -6.02 -4.87
N LEU A 481 -33.17 -5.07 -4.08
CA LEU A 481 -33.49 -3.64 -4.24
C LEU A 481 -32.95 -3.10 -5.58
N ARG A 482 -31.74 -3.46 -5.97
CA ARG A 482 -31.18 -3.05 -7.26
C ARG A 482 -32.00 -3.60 -8.43
N ARG A 483 -32.37 -4.87 -8.40
CA ARG A 483 -33.24 -5.47 -9.44
C ARG A 483 -34.60 -4.77 -9.53
N ALA A 484 -35.20 -4.38 -8.42
CA ALA A 484 -36.46 -3.63 -8.39
C ALA A 484 -36.33 -2.23 -8.99
N LEU A 485 -35.23 -1.52 -8.73
CA LEU A 485 -34.97 -0.19 -9.29
C LEU A 485 -34.64 -0.25 -10.79
N SER A 486 -33.92 -1.25 -11.26
CA SER A 486 -33.63 -1.42 -12.68
C SER A 486 -34.87 -1.82 -13.48
N SER A 487 -35.78 -2.64 -12.94
CA SER A 487 -37.05 -3.00 -13.59
C SER A 487 -38.04 -1.84 -13.64
N SER A 488 -38.07 -0.93 -12.66
CA SER A 488 -38.93 0.24 -12.69
C SER A 488 -38.49 1.31 -13.70
N ARG A 489 -37.23 1.34 -14.12
CA ARG A 489 -36.73 2.23 -15.20
C ARG A 489 -37.15 1.75 -16.60
N LEU A 490 -37.24 0.43 -16.81
CA LEU A 490 -37.69 -0.17 -18.08
C LEU A 490 -39.18 0.00 -18.34
N THR A 491 -40.00 0.32 -17.33
CA THR A 491 -41.43 0.56 -17.45
C THR A 491 -41.80 2.05 -17.65
N LEU A 492 -40.81 2.95 -17.59
CA LEU A 492 -40.98 4.40 -17.76
C LEU A 492 -40.31 4.96 -19.01
N SER A 493 -39.71 4.10 -19.83
CA SER A 493 -39.15 4.40 -21.17
C SER A 493 -40.06 3.78 -22.25
#